data_27a24281d288fc36f90ad0c40ce16dec
#
_entry.id   27a24281d288fc36f90ad0c40ce16dec
#
_cell.length_a   1.000
_cell.length_b   1.000
_cell.length_c   1.000
_cell.angle_alpha   90.00
_cell.angle_beta   90.00
_cell.angle_gamma   90.00
#
_symmetry.space_group_name_H-M   'P 1'
#
loop_
_entity.id
_entity.type
_entity.pdbx_description
1 polymer ?
#
loop_
_entity_poly.entity_id
_entity_poly.type
_entity_poly.pdbx_seq_one_letter_code
_entity_poly.pdbx_strand_id
1 'polypeptide(L)'
;NLVLCSDEIHCDLLLEPGSRHVPAASLSPEAEQRTITLMAPSKTFNIAGLGCSLAIIPDPQLRQQFKRVKRGIVPDVNLLGYTATLAAYRDGDVWNRQQCDYLRGNRDYLLREINAIDGLKLDPFEATYLAWIDVSALKLENPPAFFEQAGVGMSPGGDFGDSRFMRMNFGCTRSTLEEAVRRIRQSLAHRA
;
A
#
# COMPACT_ATOMS: atom_id res chain seq x y z
N ASN A 1 5.76 -26.61 -10.68
CA ASN A 1 4.44 -26.23 -11.17
C ASN A 1 3.75 -25.40 -10.10
N LEU A 2 3.93 -24.05 -10.14
CA LEU A 2 3.37 -23.12 -9.17
C LEU A 2 2.33 -22.23 -9.84
N VAL A 3 1.35 -21.78 -9.05
CA VAL A 3 0.43 -20.70 -9.41
C VAL A 3 0.93 -19.43 -8.70
N LEU A 4 1.04 -18.35 -9.45
CA LEU A 4 1.36 -17.02 -8.92
C LEU A 4 0.06 -16.30 -8.53
N CYS A 5 -0.02 -15.87 -7.29
CA CYS A 5 -1.06 -14.93 -6.84
C CYS A 5 -0.42 -13.53 -6.74
N SER A 6 -0.76 -12.65 -7.67
CA SER A 6 -0.23 -11.29 -7.73
C SER A 6 -1.26 -10.31 -7.16
N ASP A 7 -0.98 -9.77 -5.98
CA ASP A 7 -1.80 -8.69 -5.39
C ASP A 7 -1.34 -7.34 -5.94
N GLU A 8 -2.10 -6.81 -6.89
CA GLU A 8 -1.80 -5.57 -7.61
C GLU A 8 -2.72 -4.41 -7.18
N ILE A 9 -3.26 -4.48 -5.97
CA ILE A 9 -4.25 -3.51 -5.46
C ILE A 9 -3.71 -2.05 -5.40
N HIS A 10 -2.40 -1.85 -5.41
CA HIS A 10 -1.74 -0.54 -5.41
C HIS A 10 -1.22 -0.10 -6.80
N CYS A 11 -1.54 -0.81 -7.87
CA CYS A 11 -0.98 -0.60 -9.21
C CYS A 11 -1.18 0.82 -9.79
N ASP A 12 -2.24 1.52 -9.39
CA ASP A 12 -2.56 2.87 -9.86
C ASP A 12 -1.98 4.00 -8.98
N LEU A 13 -1.26 3.64 -7.91
CA LEU A 13 -0.67 4.60 -6.96
C LEU A 13 0.81 4.84 -7.29
N LEU A 14 1.08 5.28 -8.53
CA LEU A 14 2.43 5.58 -9.03
C LEU A 14 2.78 7.02 -8.71
N LEU A 15 3.80 7.21 -7.87
CA LEU A 15 4.21 8.53 -7.39
C LEU A 15 5.35 9.12 -8.22
N GLU A 16 6.14 8.28 -8.91
CA GLU A 16 7.24 8.75 -9.75
C GLU A 16 6.74 9.07 -11.16
N PRO A 17 6.97 10.30 -11.66
CA PRO A 17 6.58 10.65 -13.02
C PRO A 17 7.23 9.74 -14.07
N GLY A 18 6.41 9.20 -14.98
CA GLY A 18 6.88 8.31 -16.03
C GLY A 18 6.98 6.84 -15.63
N SER A 19 6.85 6.50 -14.36
CA SER A 19 6.74 5.11 -13.92
C SER A 19 5.45 4.49 -14.43
N ARG A 20 5.50 3.18 -14.67
CA ARG A 20 4.34 2.39 -15.08
C ARG A 20 4.34 1.05 -14.36
N HIS A 21 3.18 0.63 -13.94
CA HIS A 21 2.99 -0.70 -13.39
C HIS A 21 3.14 -1.77 -14.50
N VAL A 22 3.81 -2.85 -14.16
CA VAL A 22 3.96 -4.03 -15.03
C VAL A 22 3.23 -5.18 -14.36
N PRO A 23 2.03 -5.57 -14.86
CA PRO A 23 1.31 -6.71 -14.29
C PRO A 23 2.13 -8.00 -14.41
N ALA A 24 2.16 -8.80 -13.34
CA ALA A 24 2.91 -10.06 -13.36
C ALA A 24 2.45 -11.02 -14.48
N ALA A 25 1.17 -11.03 -14.79
CA ALA A 25 0.60 -11.82 -15.87
C ALA A 25 1.09 -11.40 -17.26
N SER A 26 1.61 -10.17 -17.44
CA SER A 26 2.09 -9.66 -18.73
C SER A 26 3.53 -10.03 -19.06
N LEU A 27 4.25 -10.70 -18.15
CA LEU A 27 5.68 -11.00 -18.32
C LEU A 27 5.95 -12.05 -19.39
N SER A 28 5.05 -13.01 -19.56
CA SER A 28 5.12 -14.04 -20.61
C SER A 28 3.77 -14.76 -20.77
N PRO A 29 3.53 -15.46 -21.89
CA PRO A 29 2.35 -16.31 -22.07
C PRO A 29 2.22 -17.41 -20.98
N GLU A 30 3.35 -17.91 -20.48
CA GLU A 30 3.35 -18.88 -19.39
C GLU A 30 2.94 -18.22 -18.06
N ALA A 31 3.44 -17.03 -17.75
CA ALA A 31 3.04 -16.27 -16.58
C ALA A 31 1.55 -15.94 -16.63
N GLU A 32 1.03 -15.51 -17.78
CA GLU A 32 -0.40 -15.23 -17.98
C GLU A 32 -1.28 -16.41 -17.58
N GLN A 33 -0.97 -17.62 -18.06
CA GLN A 33 -1.77 -18.81 -17.81
C GLN A 33 -1.66 -19.34 -16.37
N ARG A 34 -0.70 -18.86 -15.58
CA ARG A 34 -0.45 -19.31 -14.21
C ARG A 34 -0.69 -18.24 -13.15
N THR A 35 -1.17 -17.06 -13.55
CA THR A 35 -1.35 -15.95 -12.61
C THR A 35 -2.82 -15.75 -12.25
N ILE A 36 -3.05 -15.52 -10.96
CA ILE A 36 -4.26 -14.92 -10.40
C ILE A 36 -3.90 -13.48 -10.04
N THR A 37 -4.35 -12.51 -10.82
CA THR A 37 -4.15 -11.10 -10.51
C THR A 37 -5.32 -10.59 -9.67
N LEU A 38 -5.01 -10.06 -8.48
CA LEU A 38 -5.99 -9.47 -7.57
C LEU A 38 -5.93 -7.95 -7.64
N MET A 39 -7.08 -7.32 -7.87
CA MET A 39 -7.20 -5.87 -7.99
C MET A 39 -8.44 -5.36 -7.26
N ALA A 40 -8.41 -4.11 -6.83
CA ALA A 40 -9.56 -3.40 -6.32
C ALA A 40 -9.38 -1.88 -6.44
N PRO A 41 -10.45 -1.10 -6.64
CA PRO A 41 -10.38 0.36 -6.63
C PRO A 41 -10.21 0.93 -5.21
N SER A 42 -10.31 0.10 -4.20
CA SER A 42 -10.42 0.49 -2.78
C SER A 42 -9.22 1.30 -2.26
N LYS A 43 -8.00 0.98 -2.70
CA LYS A 43 -6.79 1.68 -2.27
C LYS A 43 -6.57 2.96 -3.06
N THR A 44 -6.70 2.86 -4.37
CA THR A 44 -6.53 4.00 -5.28
C THR A 44 -7.58 5.07 -5.05
N PHE A 45 -8.86 4.70 -4.91
CA PHE A 45 -9.98 5.64 -4.84
C PHE A 45 -10.58 5.79 -3.44
N ASN A 46 -9.93 5.25 -2.40
CA ASN A 46 -10.36 5.37 -1.00
C ASN A 46 -11.81 4.87 -0.75
N ILE A 47 -12.21 3.78 -1.39
CA ILE A 47 -13.57 3.21 -1.31
C ILE A 47 -13.60 1.81 -0.71
N ALA A 48 -12.65 1.49 0.18
CA ALA A 48 -12.55 0.16 0.80
C ALA A 48 -13.82 -0.30 1.51
N GLY A 49 -14.56 0.64 2.14
CA GLY A 49 -15.81 0.35 2.86
C GLY A 49 -16.95 -0.16 1.97
N LEU A 50 -16.85 -0.02 0.64
CA LEU A 50 -17.86 -0.49 -0.31
C LEU A 50 -17.63 -1.94 -0.77
N GLY A 51 -16.47 -2.54 -0.47
CA GLY A 51 -16.22 -3.96 -0.60
C GLY A 51 -16.37 -4.52 -2.02
N CYS A 52 -15.54 -4.05 -2.97
CA CYS A 52 -15.47 -4.61 -4.33
C CYS A 52 -14.04 -4.90 -4.72
N SER A 53 -13.78 -6.13 -5.19
CA SER A 53 -12.49 -6.55 -5.72
C SER A 53 -12.67 -7.46 -6.94
N LEU A 54 -11.60 -7.58 -7.72
CA LEU A 54 -11.55 -8.33 -8.96
C LEU A 54 -10.45 -9.41 -8.87
N ALA A 55 -10.72 -10.59 -9.43
CA ALA A 55 -9.70 -11.60 -9.71
C ALA A 55 -9.66 -11.83 -11.21
N ILE A 56 -8.55 -11.47 -11.85
CA ILE A 56 -8.32 -11.70 -13.29
C ILE A 56 -7.54 -12.99 -13.42
N ILE A 57 -8.14 -14.00 -14.04
CA ILE A 57 -7.57 -15.35 -14.17
C ILE A 57 -7.78 -15.79 -15.61
N PRO A 58 -6.78 -15.68 -16.48
CA PRO A 58 -6.90 -16.04 -17.90
C PRO A 58 -7.20 -17.52 -18.10
N ASP A 59 -6.47 -18.43 -17.42
CA ASP A 59 -6.69 -19.88 -17.54
C ASP A 59 -8.09 -20.30 -17.07
N PRO A 60 -8.90 -20.96 -17.93
CA PRO A 60 -10.29 -21.31 -17.61
C PRO A 60 -10.40 -22.35 -16.50
N GLN A 61 -9.43 -23.29 -16.40
CA GLN A 61 -9.47 -24.36 -15.40
C GLN A 61 -9.14 -23.79 -14.02
N LEU A 62 -8.08 -22.97 -13.94
CA LEU A 62 -7.72 -22.26 -12.72
C LEU A 62 -8.85 -21.35 -12.25
N ARG A 63 -9.48 -20.61 -13.18
CA ARG A 63 -10.63 -19.73 -12.88
C ARG A 63 -11.83 -20.52 -12.35
N GLN A 64 -12.10 -21.70 -12.89
CA GLN A 64 -13.18 -22.58 -12.40
C GLN A 64 -12.86 -23.12 -10.99
N GLN A 65 -11.63 -23.50 -10.73
CA GLN A 65 -11.19 -23.94 -9.39
C GLN A 65 -11.33 -22.81 -8.37
N PHE A 66 -10.87 -21.60 -8.70
CA PHE A 66 -11.01 -20.41 -7.87
C PHE A 66 -12.49 -20.12 -7.53
N LYS A 67 -13.36 -20.12 -8.55
CA LYS A 67 -14.82 -19.92 -8.35
C LYS A 67 -15.43 -20.97 -7.44
N ARG A 68 -15.01 -22.22 -7.55
CA ARG A 68 -15.51 -23.31 -6.71
C ARG A 68 -15.13 -23.14 -5.26
N VAL A 69 -13.89 -22.76 -4.98
CA VAL A 69 -13.37 -22.55 -3.60
C VAL A 69 -13.98 -21.30 -2.98
N LYS A 70 -14.10 -20.22 -3.74
CA LYS A 70 -14.69 -18.96 -3.27
C LYS A 70 -16.17 -19.12 -2.86
N ARG A 71 -16.91 -20.03 -3.50
CA ARG A 71 -18.35 -20.18 -3.34
C ARG A 71 -18.76 -20.46 -1.90
N GLY A 72 -19.63 -19.61 -1.34
CA GLY A 72 -20.13 -19.71 0.02
C GLY A 72 -19.18 -19.22 1.11
N ILE A 73 -17.93 -18.85 0.76
CA ILE A 73 -16.95 -18.28 1.71
C ILE A 73 -16.85 -16.77 1.52
N VAL A 74 -16.75 -16.32 0.27
CA VAL A 74 -16.63 -14.90 -0.06
C VAL A 74 -18.01 -14.39 -0.52
N PRO A 75 -18.57 -13.36 0.14
CA PRO A 75 -19.86 -12.80 -0.25
C PRO A 75 -19.78 -12.17 -1.64
N ASP A 76 -20.91 -12.08 -2.31
CA ASP A 76 -21.02 -11.34 -3.57
C ASP A 76 -20.93 -9.83 -3.32
N VAL A 77 -20.44 -9.11 -4.32
CA VAL A 77 -20.32 -7.65 -4.26
C VAL A 77 -21.71 -7.03 -4.20
N ASN A 78 -21.91 -6.09 -3.28
CA ASN A 78 -23.16 -5.34 -3.18
C ASN A 78 -23.30 -4.31 -4.31
N LEU A 79 -24.53 -3.83 -4.56
CA LEU A 79 -24.84 -2.90 -5.65
C LEU A 79 -24.04 -1.59 -5.57
N LEU A 80 -23.85 -1.04 -4.37
CA LEU A 80 -23.08 0.20 -4.16
C LEU A 80 -21.61 0.00 -4.50
N GLY A 81 -21.05 -1.17 -4.16
CA GLY A 81 -19.68 -1.55 -4.51
C GLY A 81 -19.47 -1.61 -6.03
N TYR A 82 -20.40 -2.21 -6.78
CA TYR A 82 -20.35 -2.21 -8.24
C TYR A 82 -20.45 -0.80 -8.82
N THR A 83 -21.41 -0.01 -8.36
CA THR A 83 -21.61 1.37 -8.83
C THR A 83 -20.39 2.24 -8.60
N ALA A 84 -19.82 2.18 -7.39
CA ALA A 84 -18.62 2.94 -7.03
C ALA A 84 -17.39 2.49 -7.84
N THR A 85 -17.21 1.18 -8.03
CA THR A 85 -16.11 0.63 -8.85
C THR A 85 -16.20 1.10 -10.29
N LEU A 86 -17.40 1.05 -10.87
CA LEU A 86 -17.62 1.52 -12.23
C LEU A 86 -17.32 3.01 -12.37
N ALA A 87 -17.80 3.83 -11.45
CA ALA A 87 -17.52 5.28 -11.45
C ALA A 87 -16.02 5.57 -11.29
N ALA A 88 -15.36 4.88 -10.35
CA ALA A 88 -13.93 5.05 -10.08
C ALA A 88 -13.08 4.76 -11.32
N TYR A 89 -13.27 3.60 -11.95
CA TYR A 89 -12.47 3.21 -13.12
C TYR A 89 -12.85 3.94 -14.41
N ARG A 90 -14.11 4.38 -14.56
CA ARG A 90 -14.53 5.10 -15.75
C ARG A 90 -14.21 6.60 -15.71
N ASP A 91 -14.38 7.23 -14.54
CA ASP A 91 -14.39 8.68 -14.41
C ASP A 91 -13.32 9.21 -13.45
N GLY A 92 -12.57 8.32 -12.75
CA GLY A 92 -11.68 8.68 -11.66
C GLY A 92 -10.27 9.15 -12.04
N ASP A 93 -9.87 9.14 -13.32
CA ASP A 93 -8.50 9.43 -13.77
C ASP A 93 -7.96 10.78 -13.31
N VAL A 94 -8.78 11.84 -13.40
CA VAL A 94 -8.36 13.19 -12.98
C VAL A 94 -8.11 13.22 -11.49
N TRP A 95 -9.00 12.62 -10.72
CA TRP A 95 -8.88 12.53 -9.27
C TRP A 95 -7.63 11.73 -8.87
N ASN A 96 -7.38 10.58 -9.52
CA ASN A 96 -6.21 9.75 -9.22
C ASN A 96 -4.90 10.50 -9.50
N ARG A 97 -4.79 11.21 -10.62
CA ARG A 97 -3.59 12.04 -10.91
C ARG A 97 -3.35 13.08 -9.82
N GLN A 98 -4.38 13.82 -9.42
CA GLN A 98 -4.28 14.83 -8.36
C GLN A 98 -3.89 14.21 -7.01
N GLN A 99 -4.45 13.05 -6.68
CA GLN A 99 -4.07 12.31 -5.48
C GLN A 99 -2.59 11.86 -5.53
N CYS A 100 -2.14 11.29 -6.64
CA CYS A 100 -0.74 10.86 -6.81
C CYS A 100 0.21 12.06 -6.69
N ASP A 101 -0.12 13.22 -7.25
CA ASP A 101 0.66 14.44 -7.09
C ASP A 101 0.75 14.89 -5.62
N TYR A 102 -0.36 14.84 -4.91
CA TYR A 102 -0.41 15.16 -3.48
C TYR A 102 0.42 14.18 -2.64
N LEU A 103 0.26 12.87 -2.89
CA LEU A 103 1.01 11.81 -2.22
C LEU A 103 2.52 11.88 -2.53
N ARG A 104 2.89 12.25 -3.75
CA ARG A 104 4.31 12.52 -4.11
C ARG A 104 4.89 13.61 -3.21
N GLY A 105 4.17 14.71 -3.04
CA GLY A 105 4.60 15.77 -2.12
C GLY A 105 4.76 15.28 -0.67
N ASN A 106 3.87 14.40 -0.20
CA ASN A 106 3.99 13.78 1.12
C ASN A 106 5.19 12.83 1.21
N ARG A 107 5.43 12.01 0.18
CA ARG A 107 6.60 11.12 0.08
C ARG A 107 7.90 11.92 0.16
N ASP A 108 8.02 12.97 -0.63
CA ASP A 108 9.23 13.79 -0.71
C ASP A 108 9.49 14.52 0.63
N TYR A 109 8.44 14.95 1.30
CA TYR A 109 8.52 15.45 2.66
C TYR A 109 9.06 14.38 3.62
N LEU A 110 8.49 13.17 3.61
CA LEU A 110 8.94 12.07 4.48
C LEU A 110 10.39 11.69 4.21
N LEU A 111 10.80 11.54 2.95
CA LEU A 111 12.18 11.22 2.58
C LEU A 111 13.16 12.22 3.18
N ARG A 112 12.86 13.50 3.13
CA ARG A 112 13.70 14.54 3.72
C ARG A 112 13.70 14.50 5.25
N GLU A 113 12.50 14.46 5.84
CA GLU A 113 12.35 14.65 7.29
C GLU A 113 12.75 13.41 8.11
N ILE A 114 12.45 12.21 7.62
CA ILE A 114 12.81 10.96 8.30
C ILE A 114 14.33 10.77 8.24
N ASN A 115 14.94 10.98 7.07
CA ASN A 115 16.41 10.85 6.94
C ASN A 115 17.21 11.95 7.67
N ALA A 116 16.55 13.00 8.13
CA ALA A 116 17.16 14.01 9.00
C ALA A 116 17.04 13.67 10.50
N ILE A 117 16.54 12.50 10.85
CA ILE A 117 16.44 11.99 12.23
C ILE A 117 17.48 10.89 12.41
N ASP A 118 18.43 11.08 13.32
CA ASP A 118 19.45 10.10 13.60
C ASP A 118 18.84 8.76 14.04
N GLY A 119 19.32 7.69 13.42
CA GLY A 119 18.84 6.33 13.68
C GLY A 119 17.61 5.89 12.87
N LEU A 120 17.06 6.75 12.02
CA LEU A 120 16.02 6.41 11.05
C LEU A 120 16.57 6.45 9.63
N LYS A 121 16.06 5.55 8.76
CA LYS A 121 16.38 5.56 7.35
C LYS A 121 15.14 5.23 6.52
N LEU A 122 14.90 6.00 5.47
CA LEU A 122 13.88 5.77 4.47
C LEU A 122 14.52 5.83 3.08
N ASP A 123 14.54 4.70 2.38
CA ASP A 123 15.02 4.64 1.01
C ASP A 123 13.96 5.20 0.03
N PRO A 124 14.37 5.78 -1.11
CA PRO A 124 13.45 6.24 -2.15
C PRO A 124 12.55 5.11 -2.66
N PHE A 125 11.30 5.44 -2.96
CA PHE A 125 10.32 4.49 -3.52
C PHE A 125 9.39 5.20 -4.50
N GLU A 126 8.86 4.45 -5.47
CA GLU A 126 8.18 4.99 -6.65
C GLU A 126 6.66 4.97 -6.55
N ALA A 127 6.11 4.19 -5.63
CA ALA A 127 4.67 3.89 -5.62
C ALA A 127 4.12 3.74 -4.20
N THR A 128 2.81 3.73 -4.12
CA THR A 128 2.01 3.55 -2.90
C THR A 128 2.12 4.73 -1.90
N TYR A 129 1.37 4.65 -0.81
CA TYR A 129 1.41 5.59 0.31
C TYR A 129 1.91 4.91 1.60
N LEU A 130 2.75 3.89 1.46
CA LEU A 130 3.31 3.09 2.55
C LEU A 130 4.83 3.26 2.58
N ALA A 131 5.31 4.06 3.52
CA ALA A 131 6.74 4.25 3.74
C ALA A 131 7.30 3.10 4.60
N TRP A 132 8.44 2.54 4.18
CA TRP A 132 9.15 1.44 4.84
C TRP A 132 10.40 1.98 5.52
N ILE A 133 10.28 2.29 6.82
CA ILE A 133 11.28 3.02 7.60
C ILE A 133 12.13 2.04 8.39
N ASP A 134 13.43 2.02 8.13
CA ASP A 134 14.41 1.29 8.95
C ASP A 134 14.60 2.02 10.29
N VAL A 135 14.36 1.30 11.37
CA VAL A 135 14.47 1.79 12.75
C VAL A 135 15.54 1.03 13.55
N SER A 136 16.29 0.15 12.89
CA SER A 136 17.23 -0.78 13.54
C SER A 136 18.35 -0.08 14.31
N ALA A 137 18.82 1.06 13.81
CA ALA A 137 19.89 1.83 14.46
C ALA A 137 19.44 2.48 15.78
N LEU A 138 18.13 2.63 16.02
CA LEU A 138 17.60 3.13 17.30
C LEU A 138 17.76 2.13 18.45
N LYS A 139 17.98 0.84 18.17
CA LYS A 139 18.14 -0.23 19.17
C LYS A 139 16.99 -0.24 20.19
N LEU A 140 15.76 -0.03 19.72
CA LEU A 140 14.56 -0.08 20.55
C LEU A 140 14.23 -1.54 20.91
N GLU A 141 13.90 -1.79 22.17
CA GLU A 141 13.43 -3.12 22.60
C GLU A 141 12.10 -3.47 21.95
N ASN A 142 11.19 -2.50 21.87
CA ASN A 142 9.87 -2.66 21.25
C ASN A 142 9.53 -1.43 20.41
N PRO A 143 9.94 -1.39 19.11
CA PRO A 143 9.66 -0.26 18.23
C PRO A 143 8.18 0.06 18.08
N PRO A 144 7.26 -0.91 17.86
CA PRO A 144 5.83 -0.62 17.77
C PRO A 144 5.29 0.13 18.99
N ALA A 145 5.56 -0.37 20.19
CA ALA A 145 5.09 0.27 21.42
C ALA A 145 5.70 1.67 21.63
N PHE A 146 6.97 1.87 21.25
CA PHE A 146 7.61 3.18 21.33
C PHE A 146 6.89 4.23 20.47
N PHE A 147 6.62 3.92 19.20
CA PHE A 147 5.96 4.86 18.30
C PHE A 147 4.46 5.04 18.66
N GLU A 148 3.79 4.00 19.15
CA GLU A 148 2.43 4.12 19.64
C GLU A 148 2.34 5.05 20.87
N GLN A 149 3.28 4.96 21.82
CA GLN A 149 3.38 5.88 22.96
C GLN A 149 3.68 7.33 22.52
N ALA A 150 4.38 7.50 21.42
CA ALA A 150 4.57 8.80 20.79
C ALA A 150 3.28 9.33 20.11
N GLY A 151 2.21 8.53 20.08
CA GLY A 151 0.97 8.85 19.39
C GLY A 151 1.07 8.75 17.87
N VAL A 152 1.97 7.90 17.36
CA VAL A 152 2.13 7.60 15.92
C VAL A 152 1.93 6.11 15.69
N GLY A 153 0.74 5.74 15.21
CA GLY A 153 0.41 4.36 14.86
C GLY A 153 1.08 3.95 13.56
N MET A 154 1.99 2.96 13.64
CA MET A 154 2.63 2.34 12.48
C MET A 154 2.48 0.82 12.54
N SER A 155 2.51 0.15 11.40
CA SER A 155 2.48 -1.32 11.36
C SER A 155 3.88 -1.87 11.64
N PRO A 156 4.02 -2.90 12.49
CA PRO A 156 5.30 -3.57 12.72
C PRO A 156 5.81 -4.22 11.43
N GLY A 157 7.09 -4.05 11.11
CA GLY A 157 7.69 -4.68 9.94
C GLY A 157 7.77 -6.21 10.06
N GLY A 158 7.79 -6.74 11.29
CA GLY A 158 7.72 -8.18 11.55
C GLY A 158 6.50 -8.87 10.93
N ASP A 159 5.36 -8.18 10.82
CA ASP A 159 4.16 -8.69 10.13
C ASP A 159 4.37 -8.88 8.62
N PHE A 160 5.45 -8.30 8.08
CA PHE A 160 5.85 -8.33 6.67
C PHE A 160 7.21 -8.99 6.46
N GLY A 161 7.73 -9.69 7.48
CA GLY A 161 8.95 -10.49 7.40
C GLY A 161 10.24 -9.81 7.86
N ASP A 162 10.22 -8.53 8.26
CA ASP A 162 11.44 -7.87 8.75
C ASP A 162 11.17 -6.90 9.93
N SER A 163 11.49 -7.33 11.13
CA SER A 163 11.29 -6.56 12.37
C SER A 163 12.19 -5.32 12.54
N ARG A 164 13.18 -5.13 11.65
CA ARG A 164 14.03 -3.92 11.65
C ARG A 164 13.26 -2.69 11.17
N PHE A 165 12.10 -2.88 10.55
CA PHE A 165 11.34 -1.81 9.91
C PHE A 165 10.01 -1.52 10.61
N MET A 166 9.53 -0.30 10.37
CA MET A 166 8.15 0.11 10.66
C MET A 166 7.50 0.62 9.37
N ARG A 167 6.26 0.20 9.11
CA ARG A 167 5.49 0.65 7.94
C ARG A 167 4.57 1.81 8.31
N MET A 168 4.83 2.98 7.75
CA MET A 168 4.03 4.19 7.94
C MET A 168 3.10 4.45 6.77
N ASN A 169 1.80 4.56 7.01
CA ASN A 169 0.84 5.04 6.02
C ASN A 169 0.85 6.59 6.02
N PHE A 170 1.18 7.20 4.88
CA PHE A 170 1.19 8.66 4.70
C PHE A 170 0.08 9.17 3.75
N GLY A 171 -0.91 8.34 3.47
CA GLY A 171 -2.14 8.72 2.75
C GLY A 171 -3.07 9.57 3.61
N CYS A 172 -2.57 10.69 4.12
CA CYS A 172 -3.27 11.60 5.01
C CYS A 172 -2.99 13.06 4.60
N THR A 173 -3.60 14.02 5.31
CA THR A 173 -3.30 15.43 5.09
C THR A 173 -1.85 15.76 5.44
N ARG A 174 -1.26 16.77 4.79
CA ARG A 174 0.09 17.24 5.08
C ARG A 174 0.27 17.60 6.56
N SER A 175 -0.69 18.31 7.14
CA SER A 175 -0.63 18.70 8.56
C SER A 175 -0.61 17.51 9.52
N THR A 176 -1.35 16.43 9.22
CA THR A 176 -1.31 15.18 10.00
C THR A 176 0.08 14.54 9.90
N LEU A 177 0.67 14.54 8.71
CA LEU A 177 1.99 13.97 8.48
C LEU A 177 3.09 14.77 9.19
N GLU A 178 3.03 16.09 9.15
CA GLU A 178 3.95 16.99 9.84
C GLU A 178 3.88 16.79 11.36
N GLU A 179 2.68 16.66 11.90
CA GLU A 179 2.48 16.36 13.32
C GLU A 179 3.06 14.99 13.71
N ALA A 180 2.87 13.96 12.89
CA ALA A 180 3.45 12.65 13.14
C ALA A 180 5.00 12.71 13.19
N VAL A 181 5.63 13.36 12.23
CA VAL A 181 7.09 13.55 12.20
C VAL A 181 7.58 14.35 13.41
N ARG A 182 6.86 15.40 13.79
CA ARG A 182 7.18 16.19 14.99
C ARG A 182 7.16 15.34 16.25
N ARG A 183 6.16 14.47 16.42
CA ARG A 183 6.04 13.55 17.56
C ARG A 183 7.17 12.55 17.59
N ILE A 184 7.52 11.95 16.44
CA ILE A 184 8.67 11.04 16.33
C ILE A 184 9.95 11.73 16.81
N ARG A 185 10.25 12.94 16.32
CA ARG A 185 11.44 13.71 16.74
C ARG A 185 11.46 13.98 18.24
N GLN A 186 10.34 14.43 18.79
CA GLN A 186 10.24 14.73 20.21
C GLN A 186 10.49 13.49 21.08
N SER A 187 9.86 12.36 20.75
CA SER A 187 10.03 11.12 21.51
C SER A 187 11.46 10.60 21.48
N LEU A 188 12.16 10.75 20.36
CA LEU A 188 13.56 10.34 20.26
C LEU A 188 14.49 11.32 21.00
N ALA A 189 14.22 12.62 20.99
CA ALA A 189 14.99 13.61 21.74
C ALA A 189 14.88 13.45 23.27
N HIS A 190 13.74 12.95 23.78
CA HIS A 190 13.57 12.69 25.22
C HIS A 190 14.20 11.38 25.69
N ARG A 191 14.72 10.57 24.78
CA ARG A 191 15.41 9.32 25.08
C ARG A 191 16.92 9.48 25.26
N ALA A 192 17.49 10.52 24.68
CA ALA A 192 18.92 10.86 24.80
C ALA A 192 19.20 11.54 26.15
#